data_c5ad723aca9e7077f8de2f5f00d8cff1
#
_entry.id   c5ad723aca9e7077f8de2f5f00d8cff1
#
_cell.length_a   1.000
_cell.length_b   1.000
_cell.length_c   1.000
_cell.angle_alpha   90.00
_cell.angle_beta   90.00
_cell.angle_gamma   90.00
#
_symmetry.space_group_name_H-M   'P 1'
#
loop_
_entity.id
_entity.type
_entity.pdbx_description
1 polymer ?
#
loop_
_entity_poly.entity_id
_entity_poly.type
_entity_poly.pdbx_seq_one_letter_code
_entity_poly.pdbx_strand_id
1 'polypeptide(L)'
;MLLTLAASLLIVNAVVIDGTGAPRRSAAVRVRGDRITEVGALAPAPGEAVVDAKGLVLAPGFIDTHSHGDRGLFEHGDALAAVSQGITTIVVGQDGGSPPLADFFARLDREPAAINVASYAGHGRLRGKVMGEDFRRHARPDEVARMRELLAQEMKAGALGLSSGLEYDPGIFSARSEVLDLAKVAAASGGRYISHVRSEDRYFWDAIDEIITIGREAKLPVQVSHVKLAMHSLWGQADRLLRMLDEARAAGVDITADIYPYLYWQSTLTVLFPERDFQNRATAEFVLREISTADDLLLGRFAPEPSYAGKTLAEIARLRGTDPPATLMALIQEALAFEAAHKDDDDVESVIGTSMSEPDLERLLAWPYANICTDGELDGRHPRGFGTYPRVLGRYVRERKVVSLEEAVRKMTGLAAHNVGLRDRGAIRPGAFADVVLFDPATVIDRATTRDPQARAAGIQRVWVNGAVVYEAGAPSGRRPGRALRRETTR
;
A
#
# COMPACT_ATOMS: atom_id res chain seq x y z
N MET A 1 -12.01 -18.79 40.74
CA MET A 1 -11.75 -18.11 39.46
C MET A 1 -10.23 -18.07 39.26
N LEU A 2 -9.68 -19.10 38.65
CA LEU A 2 -8.24 -19.14 38.30
C LEU A 2 -8.03 -18.08 37.19
N LEU A 3 -7.37 -17.00 37.55
CA LEU A 3 -6.78 -16.08 36.56
C LEU A 3 -5.73 -16.91 35.81
N THR A 4 -6.05 -17.34 34.59
CA THR A 4 -5.04 -17.80 33.65
C THR A 4 -4.09 -16.63 33.44
N LEU A 5 -2.91 -16.68 34.05
CA LEU A 5 -1.83 -15.74 33.78
C LEU A 5 -1.60 -15.73 32.25
N ALA A 6 -1.84 -14.59 31.61
CA ALA A 6 -1.54 -14.44 30.19
C ALA A 6 -0.09 -14.88 29.97
N ALA A 7 0.14 -15.72 28.94
CA ALA A 7 1.47 -16.23 28.64
C ALA A 7 2.44 -15.06 28.52
N SER A 8 3.55 -15.10 29.28
CA SER A 8 4.58 -14.08 29.27
C SER A 8 5.73 -14.54 28.39
N LEU A 9 6.23 -13.64 27.57
CA LEU A 9 7.37 -13.82 26.66
C LEU A 9 8.40 -12.72 26.93
N LEU A 10 9.65 -13.08 27.11
CA LEU A 10 10.78 -12.15 27.17
C LEU A 10 11.69 -12.37 25.97
N ILE A 11 11.88 -11.32 25.15
CA ILE A 11 12.86 -11.29 24.06
C ILE A 11 14.12 -10.63 24.61
N VAL A 12 15.22 -11.36 24.66
CA VAL A 12 16.51 -10.91 25.21
C VAL A 12 17.58 -10.75 24.14
N ASN A 13 18.67 -10.06 24.44
CA ASN A 13 19.81 -9.87 23.57
C ASN A 13 19.44 -9.23 22.22
N ALA A 14 18.44 -8.35 22.19
CA ALA A 14 18.00 -7.66 20.98
C ALA A 14 18.68 -6.29 20.84
N VAL A 15 18.96 -5.90 19.59
CA VAL A 15 19.21 -4.51 19.21
C VAL A 15 17.85 -3.89 18.87
N VAL A 16 17.29 -3.12 19.79
CA VAL A 16 15.95 -2.55 19.65
C VAL A 16 16.02 -1.25 18.85
N ILE A 17 15.20 -1.17 17.79
CA ILE A 17 14.84 0.05 17.06
C ILE A 17 13.36 0.29 17.34
N ASP A 18 13.01 1.33 18.06
CA ASP A 18 11.69 1.46 18.67
C ASP A 18 10.59 2.07 17.78
N GLY A 19 10.93 2.42 16.53
CA GLY A 19 9.96 2.98 15.55
C GLY A 19 9.83 4.51 15.60
N THR A 20 10.53 5.19 16.51
CA THR A 20 10.47 6.66 16.65
C THR A 20 11.50 7.41 15.80
N GLY A 21 12.50 6.71 15.24
CA GLY A 21 13.68 7.29 14.61
C GLY A 21 14.82 7.54 15.59
N ALA A 22 14.63 7.24 16.87
CA ALA A 22 15.69 7.33 17.87
C ALA A 22 16.81 6.29 17.61
N PRO A 23 18.05 6.57 18.08
CA PRO A 23 19.15 5.62 17.94
C PRO A 23 18.82 4.25 18.55
N ARG A 24 19.28 3.19 17.87
CA ARG A 24 19.13 1.80 18.36
C ARG A 24 19.85 1.60 19.69
N ARG A 25 19.33 0.69 20.51
CA ARG A 25 19.91 0.31 21.80
C ARG A 25 19.76 -1.18 22.11
N SER A 26 20.69 -1.74 22.86
CA SER A 26 20.51 -3.09 23.41
C SER A 26 19.47 -3.06 24.53
N ALA A 27 18.43 -3.89 24.40
CA ALA A 27 17.39 -4.01 25.42
C ALA A 27 16.69 -5.37 25.31
N ALA A 28 16.05 -5.78 26.40
CA ALA A 28 15.06 -6.84 26.39
C ALA A 28 13.64 -6.25 26.30
N VAL A 29 12.71 -7.00 25.74
CA VAL A 29 11.29 -6.62 25.57
C VAL A 29 10.42 -7.73 26.16
N ARG A 30 9.59 -7.37 27.16
CA ARG A 30 8.61 -8.29 27.74
C ARG A 30 7.24 -8.06 27.18
N VAL A 31 6.61 -9.17 26.76
CA VAL A 31 5.26 -9.21 26.22
C VAL A 31 4.39 -10.03 27.16
N ARG A 32 3.18 -9.55 27.49
CA ARG A 32 2.15 -10.30 28.21
C ARG A 32 0.84 -10.23 27.43
N GLY A 33 0.37 -11.38 27.01
CA GLY A 33 -0.78 -11.44 26.09
C GLY A 33 -0.46 -10.76 24.78
N ASP A 34 -1.21 -9.72 24.43
CA ASP A 34 -1.06 -8.97 23.18
C ASP A 34 -0.32 -7.62 23.35
N ARG A 35 0.24 -7.34 24.55
CA ARG A 35 0.88 -6.04 24.85
C ARG A 35 2.33 -6.16 25.26
N ILE A 36 3.12 -5.18 24.82
CA ILE A 36 4.46 -4.92 25.39
C ILE A 36 4.25 -4.31 26.77
N THR A 37 4.85 -4.92 27.81
CA THR A 37 4.69 -4.44 29.18
C THR A 37 5.95 -3.74 29.72
N GLU A 38 7.14 -4.18 29.31
CA GLU A 38 8.40 -3.63 29.78
C GLU A 38 9.44 -3.64 28.66
N VAL A 39 10.32 -2.62 28.66
CA VAL A 39 11.47 -2.50 27.74
C VAL A 39 12.67 -2.00 28.54
N GLY A 40 13.81 -2.72 28.52
CA GLY A 40 15.01 -2.32 29.23
C GLY A 40 15.94 -3.47 29.57
N ALA A 41 16.71 -3.33 30.65
CA ALA A 41 17.52 -4.41 31.19
C ALA A 41 16.64 -5.31 32.05
N LEU A 42 16.13 -6.40 31.47
CA LEU A 42 15.19 -7.31 32.13
C LEU A 42 15.80 -8.70 32.28
N ALA A 43 15.48 -9.37 33.41
CA ALA A 43 15.79 -10.76 33.64
C ALA A 43 14.53 -11.64 33.44
N PRO A 44 14.68 -12.90 33.02
CA PRO A 44 13.56 -13.81 32.91
C PRO A 44 12.83 -14.02 34.25
N ALA A 45 11.50 -14.00 34.22
CA ALA A 45 10.67 -14.37 35.36
C ALA A 45 10.43 -15.90 35.42
N PRO A 46 10.14 -16.48 36.60
CA PRO A 46 9.82 -17.89 36.68
C PRO A 46 8.67 -18.32 35.76
N GLY A 47 8.92 -19.33 34.91
CA GLY A 47 7.92 -19.83 33.96
C GLY A 47 7.69 -18.97 32.72
N GLU A 48 8.46 -17.89 32.54
CA GLU A 48 8.38 -17.04 31.35
C GLU A 48 9.08 -17.70 30.15
N ALA A 49 8.45 -17.67 28.99
CA ALA A 49 9.09 -18.10 27.76
C ALA A 49 10.18 -17.08 27.36
N VAL A 50 11.35 -17.57 26.97
CA VAL A 50 12.48 -16.71 26.58
C VAL A 50 12.85 -16.95 25.13
N VAL A 51 12.98 -15.86 24.38
CA VAL A 51 13.53 -15.85 23.01
C VAL A 51 14.82 -15.07 23.01
N ASP A 52 15.92 -15.73 22.67
CA ASP A 52 17.22 -15.07 22.47
C ASP A 52 17.30 -14.50 21.04
N ALA A 53 17.32 -13.19 20.93
CA ALA A 53 17.45 -12.48 19.65
C ALA A 53 18.89 -12.51 19.07
N LYS A 54 19.88 -13.01 19.81
CA LYS A 54 21.28 -13.20 19.35
C LYS A 54 21.90 -11.96 18.72
N GLY A 55 21.56 -10.77 19.18
CA GLY A 55 22.07 -9.50 18.64
C GLY A 55 21.36 -9.02 17.36
N LEU A 56 20.31 -9.70 16.89
CA LEU A 56 19.51 -9.27 15.77
C LEU A 56 18.67 -8.03 16.11
N VAL A 57 18.18 -7.36 15.07
CA VAL A 57 17.30 -6.19 15.23
C VAL A 57 15.88 -6.63 15.55
N LEU A 58 15.36 -6.10 16.65
CA LEU A 58 13.95 -6.15 17.01
C LEU A 58 13.32 -4.79 16.76
N ALA A 59 12.34 -4.73 15.86
CA ALA A 59 11.61 -3.52 15.52
C ALA A 59 10.10 -3.73 15.72
N PRO A 60 9.27 -2.65 15.74
CA PRO A 60 7.84 -2.81 15.60
C PRO A 60 7.51 -3.54 14.30
N GLY A 61 6.46 -4.33 14.28
CA GLY A 61 5.95 -4.92 13.05
C GLY A 61 5.62 -3.86 12.01
N PHE A 62 5.98 -4.10 10.77
CA PHE A 62 5.81 -3.14 9.70
C PHE A 62 4.33 -2.94 9.38
N ILE A 63 3.98 -1.71 8.97
CA ILE A 63 2.63 -1.29 8.61
C ILE A 63 2.64 -0.90 7.14
N ASP A 64 1.91 -1.64 6.34
CA ASP A 64 1.70 -1.37 4.93
C ASP A 64 0.47 -0.47 4.76
N THR A 65 0.72 0.80 4.45
CA THR A 65 -0.31 1.83 4.41
C THR A 65 -1.11 1.85 3.11
N HIS A 66 -0.66 1.09 2.11
CA HIS A 66 -1.30 0.97 0.82
C HIS A 66 -1.14 -0.47 0.30
N SER A 67 -2.20 -1.27 0.46
CA SER A 67 -2.22 -2.68 0.07
C SER A 67 -3.52 -3.02 -0.65
N HIS A 68 -3.44 -3.89 -1.65
CA HIS A 68 -4.58 -4.52 -2.32
C HIS A 68 -4.84 -5.93 -1.77
N GLY A 69 -4.34 -6.21 -0.57
CA GLY A 69 -4.49 -7.50 0.09
C GLY A 69 -5.92 -7.84 0.55
N ASP A 70 -6.90 -6.95 0.39
CA ASP A 70 -8.32 -7.26 0.53
C ASP A 70 -8.81 -8.27 -0.52
N ARG A 71 -8.17 -8.29 -1.68
CA ARG A 71 -8.35 -9.31 -2.70
C ARG A 71 -7.63 -10.59 -2.25
N GLY A 72 -8.36 -11.68 -2.15
CA GLY A 72 -7.79 -12.97 -1.74
C GLY A 72 -7.42 -13.12 -0.25
N LEU A 73 -7.75 -12.17 0.63
CA LEU A 73 -7.36 -12.21 2.06
C LEU A 73 -7.88 -13.47 2.78
N PHE A 74 -9.08 -13.89 2.45
CA PHE A 74 -9.71 -15.02 3.12
C PHE A 74 -9.21 -16.36 2.57
N GLU A 75 -8.81 -16.39 1.33
CA GLU A 75 -8.15 -17.50 0.65
C GLU A 75 -6.70 -17.66 1.15
N HIS A 76 -5.99 -16.54 1.33
CA HIS A 76 -4.60 -16.46 1.78
C HIS A 76 -4.50 -15.92 3.22
N GLY A 77 -5.31 -16.44 4.13
CA GLY A 77 -5.42 -15.94 5.51
C GLY A 77 -4.16 -16.09 6.36
N ASP A 78 -3.15 -16.84 5.92
CA ASP A 78 -1.78 -16.84 6.50
C ASP A 78 -0.98 -15.59 6.12
N ALA A 79 -1.44 -14.83 5.11
CA ALA A 79 -0.85 -13.60 4.60
C ALA A 79 0.67 -13.71 4.36
N LEU A 80 1.11 -14.83 3.76
CA LEU A 80 2.53 -15.15 3.58
C LEU A 80 3.30 -14.01 2.89
N ALA A 81 2.71 -13.36 1.88
CA ALA A 81 3.32 -12.21 1.21
C ALA A 81 3.69 -11.10 2.20
N ALA A 82 2.81 -10.79 3.15
CA ALA A 82 3.02 -9.76 4.16
C ALA A 82 3.97 -10.23 5.27
N VAL A 83 3.67 -11.37 5.94
CA VAL A 83 4.44 -11.80 7.10
C VAL A 83 5.89 -12.16 6.77
N SER A 84 6.18 -12.64 5.55
CA SER A 84 7.54 -12.94 5.11
C SER A 84 8.42 -11.68 4.94
N GLN A 85 7.81 -10.50 4.86
CA GLN A 85 8.47 -9.20 4.83
C GLN A 85 8.54 -8.51 6.21
N GLY A 86 7.91 -9.07 7.25
CA GLY A 86 7.81 -8.44 8.57
C GLY A 86 6.58 -7.54 8.72
N ILE A 87 5.65 -7.53 7.77
CA ILE A 87 4.42 -6.76 7.82
C ILE A 87 3.45 -7.44 8.79
N THR A 88 2.89 -6.67 9.71
CA THR A 88 1.94 -7.10 10.74
C THR A 88 0.56 -6.45 10.59
N THR A 89 0.50 -5.40 9.78
CA THR A 89 -0.74 -4.64 9.53
C THR A 89 -0.75 -4.19 8.08
N ILE A 90 -1.88 -4.39 7.39
CA ILE A 90 -2.14 -3.83 6.06
C ILE A 90 -3.32 -2.86 6.12
N VAL A 91 -3.28 -1.83 5.28
CA VAL A 91 -4.37 -0.88 5.08
C VAL A 91 -4.87 -1.04 3.65
N VAL A 92 -6.07 -1.54 3.53
CA VAL A 92 -6.74 -1.85 2.26
C VAL A 92 -7.81 -0.82 1.90
N GLY A 93 -8.61 -1.08 0.87
CA GLY A 93 -9.60 -0.13 0.40
C GLY A 93 -8.95 1.04 -0.34
N GLN A 94 -7.92 0.76 -1.13
CA GLN A 94 -7.10 1.73 -1.83
C GLN A 94 -7.64 2.06 -3.22
N ASP A 95 -7.15 3.15 -3.80
CA ASP A 95 -7.39 3.58 -5.19
C ASP A 95 -8.88 3.67 -5.57
N GLY A 96 -9.70 4.03 -4.59
CA GLY A 96 -11.14 4.16 -4.76
C GLY A 96 -11.93 2.84 -4.74
N GLY A 97 -11.24 1.70 -4.60
CA GLY A 97 -11.85 0.38 -4.43
C GLY A 97 -11.96 0.01 -2.94
N SER A 98 -13.07 -0.56 -2.51
CA SER A 98 -13.18 -1.17 -1.17
C SER A 98 -14.33 -2.16 -1.11
N PRO A 99 -14.28 -3.21 -0.27
CA PRO A 99 -15.47 -3.97 0.08
C PRO A 99 -16.47 -3.12 0.90
N PRO A 100 -17.73 -3.55 1.10
CA PRO A 100 -18.63 -2.99 2.11
C PRO A 100 -18.02 -3.20 3.50
N LEU A 101 -17.61 -2.12 4.20
CA LEU A 101 -16.76 -2.27 5.38
C LEU A 101 -17.45 -2.94 6.56
N ALA A 102 -18.74 -2.72 6.75
CA ALA A 102 -19.48 -3.38 7.81
C ALA A 102 -19.41 -4.91 7.68
N ASP A 103 -19.66 -5.44 6.48
CA ASP A 103 -19.64 -6.87 6.20
C ASP A 103 -18.21 -7.43 6.21
N PHE A 104 -17.28 -6.68 5.63
CA PHE A 104 -15.86 -7.04 5.58
C PHE A 104 -15.25 -7.19 6.98
N PHE A 105 -15.45 -6.20 7.84
CA PHE A 105 -14.95 -6.26 9.21
C PHE A 105 -15.68 -7.33 10.04
N ALA A 106 -16.99 -7.53 9.83
CA ALA A 106 -17.72 -8.61 10.49
C ALA A 106 -17.22 -10.00 10.04
N ARG A 107 -16.81 -10.14 8.78
CA ARG A 107 -16.17 -11.37 8.29
C ARG A 107 -14.78 -11.56 8.92
N LEU A 108 -13.94 -10.52 8.97
CA LEU A 108 -12.63 -10.57 9.63
C LEU A 108 -12.72 -10.93 11.12
N ASP A 109 -13.75 -10.47 11.83
CA ASP A 109 -13.96 -10.82 13.24
C ASP A 109 -14.29 -12.32 13.42
N ARG A 110 -14.90 -12.97 12.42
CA ARG A 110 -15.22 -14.41 12.42
C ARG A 110 -14.11 -15.27 11.82
N GLU A 111 -13.44 -14.77 10.81
CA GLU A 111 -12.42 -15.46 10.01
C GLU A 111 -11.13 -14.60 9.99
N PRO A 112 -10.40 -14.53 11.13
CA PRO A 112 -9.24 -13.65 11.23
C PRO A 112 -8.09 -14.13 10.33
N ALA A 113 -7.30 -13.17 9.86
CA ALA A 113 -6.04 -13.42 9.15
C ALA A 113 -4.84 -13.48 10.13
N ALA A 114 -3.66 -13.82 9.62
CA ALA A 114 -2.42 -13.77 10.39
C ALA A 114 -2.02 -12.33 10.77
N ILE A 115 -2.48 -11.32 10.03
CA ILE A 115 -2.15 -9.91 10.16
C ILE A 115 -3.36 -9.06 10.52
N ASN A 116 -3.11 -7.86 11.06
CA ASN A 116 -4.15 -6.86 11.29
C ASN A 116 -4.54 -6.19 9.98
N VAL A 117 -5.81 -5.79 9.85
CA VAL A 117 -6.35 -5.16 8.65
C VAL A 117 -7.16 -3.94 9.01
N ALA A 118 -6.82 -2.79 8.43
CA ALA A 118 -7.63 -1.59 8.42
C ALA A 118 -8.07 -1.27 6.98
N SER A 119 -9.06 -0.40 6.78
CA SER A 119 -9.53 -0.06 5.44
C SER A 119 -9.98 1.39 5.33
N TYR A 120 -9.79 1.95 4.13
CA TYR A 120 -10.49 3.15 3.68
C TYR A 120 -11.82 2.78 3.01
N ALA A 121 -12.72 3.76 2.87
CA ALA A 121 -13.90 3.67 2.02
C ALA A 121 -13.56 4.18 0.62
N GLY A 122 -13.83 3.38 -0.41
CA GLY A 122 -13.45 3.69 -1.78
C GLY A 122 -14.44 4.61 -2.51
N HIS A 123 -13.97 5.75 -3.01
CA HIS A 123 -14.75 6.70 -3.82
C HIS A 123 -15.36 6.04 -5.07
N GLY A 124 -14.55 5.30 -5.84
CA GLY A 124 -14.99 4.63 -7.06
C GLY A 124 -16.12 3.65 -6.80
N ARG A 125 -16.04 2.89 -5.68
CA ARG A 125 -17.10 2.01 -5.25
C ARG A 125 -18.40 2.78 -4.93
N LEU A 126 -18.30 3.89 -4.16
CA LEU A 126 -19.49 4.70 -3.84
C LEU A 126 -20.13 5.26 -5.09
N ARG A 127 -19.31 5.75 -6.03
CA ARG A 127 -19.74 6.28 -7.31
C ARG A 127 -20.41 5.22 -8.19
N GLY A 128 -19.80 4.06 -8.34
CA GLY A 128 -20.36 2.92 -9.06
C GLY A 128 -21.70 2.46 -8.47
N LYS A 129 -21.83 2.41 -7.14
CA LYS A 129 -23.06 2.05 -6.46
C LYS A 129 -24.22 3.03 -6.71
N VAL A 130 -23.92 4.32 -6.85
CA VAL A 130 -24.94 5.37 -7.05
C VAL A 130 -25.28 5.55 -8.51
N MET A 131 -24.30 5.51 -9.40
CA MET A 131 -24.47 5.85 -10.82
C MET A 131 -24.61 4.62 -11.74
N GLY A 132 -24.21 3.43 -11.25
CA GLY A 132 -24.24 2.21 -12.08
C GLY A 132 -23.45 2.37 -13.37
N GLU A 133 -23.99 1.95 -14.48
CA GLU A 133 -23.38 2.03 -15.82
C GLU A 133 -23.24 3.48 -16.34
N ASP A 134 -23.98 4.45 -15.76
CA ASP A 134 -23.99 5.86 -16.20
C ASP A 134 -22.86 6.70 -15.54
N PHE A 135 -21.78 6.08 -15.13
CA PHE A 135 -20.70 6.74 -14.41
C PHE A 135 -19.80 7.64 -15.29
N ARG A 136 -19.87 7.54 -16.64
CA ARG A 136 -18.96 8.26 -17.56
C ARG A 136 -19.35 9.73 -17.78
N ARG A 137 -19.84 10.39 -16.75
CA ARG A 137 -20.19 11.80 -16.70
C ARG A 137 -19.98 12.35 -15.28
N HIS A 138 -20.03 13.67 -15.11
CA HIS A 138 -20.09 14.24 -13.77
C HIS A 138 -21.37 13.81 -13.05
N ALA A 139 -21.27 13.56 -11.73
CA ALA A 139 -22.42 13.24 -10.91
C ALA A 139 -23.31 14.49 -10.72
N ARG A 140 -24.61 14.25 -10.67
CA ARG A 140 -25.61 15.28 -10.33
C ARG A 140 -25.58 15.57 -8.81
N PRO A 141 -26.09 16.73 -8.36
CA PRO A 141 -26.12 17.09 -6.93
C PRO A 141 -26.80 16.04 -6.03
N ASP A 142 -27.88 15.41 -6.50
CA ASP A 142 -28.58 14.33 -5.78
C ASP A 142 -27.75 13.05 -5.68
N GLU A 143 -26.98 12.73 -6.72
CA GLU A 143 -26.07 11.60 -6.72
C GLU A 143 -24.87 11.84 -5.75
N VAL A 144 -24.31 13.05 -5.74
CA VAL A 144 -23.28 13.43 -4.76
C VAL A 144 -23.81 13.35 -3.33
N ALA A 145 -25.05 13.85 -3.09
CA ALA A 145 -25.69 13.73 -1.78
C ALA A 145 -25.83 12.26 -1.35
N ARG A 146 -26.20 11.37 -2.28
CA ARG A 146 -26.31 9.94 -1.99
C ARG A 146 -24.95 9.30 -1.69
N MET A 147 -23.87 9.65 -2.42
CA MET A 147 -22.51 9.19 -2.11
C MET A 147 -22.07 9.64 -0.73
N ARG A 148 -22.39 10.88 -0.32
CA ARG A 148 -22.08 11.42 1.03
C ARG A 148 -22.78 10.59 2.12
N GLU A 149 -24.04 10.20 1.94
CA GLU A 149 -24.76 9.34 2.90
C GLU A 149 -24.09 7.97 3.03
N LEU A 150 -23.73 7.34 1.89
CA LEU A 150 -23.04 6.06 1.87
C LEU A 150 -21.66 6.15 2.55
N LEU A 151 -20.89 7.20 2.25
CA LEU A 151 -19.60 7.42 2.90
C LEU A 151 -19.76 7.57 4.42
N ALA A 152 -20.77 8.32 4.88
CA ALA A 152 -21.04 8.46 6.32
C ALA A 152 -21.34 7.11 6.99
N GLN A 153 -21.99 6.17 6.28
CA GLN A 153 -22.22 4.80 6.77
C GLN A 153 -20.89 4.01 6.86
N GLU A 154 -20.03 4.09 5.84
CA GLU A 154 -18.71 3.44 5.86
C GLU A 154 -17.79 4.03 6.95
N MET A 155 -17.83 5.35 7.17
CA MET A 155 -17.12 6.02 8.26
C MET A 155 -17.61 5.51 9.63
N LYS A 156 -18.92 5.30 9.79
CA LYS A 156 -19.51 4.72 11.00
C LYS A 156 -19.12 3.26 11.19
N ALA A 157 -18.95 2.49 10.12
CA ALA A 157 -18.47 1.11 10.16
C ALA A 157 -17.00 0.98 10.59
N GLY A 158 -16.23 2.10 10.55
CA GLY A 158 -14.85 2.15 11.03
C GLY A 158 -13.82 2.43 9.96
N ALA A 159 -14.22 2.94 8.77
CA ALA A 159 -13.29 3.40 7.75
C ALA A 159 -12.27 4.39 8.32
N LEU A 160 -10.98 4.28 7.94
CA LEU A 160 -9.96 5.26 8.30
C LEU A 160 -10.22 6.63 7.65
N GLY A 161 -10.90 6.63 6.53
CA GLY A 161 -11.21 7.81 5.74
C GLY A 161 -11.74 7.43 4.36
N LEU A 162 -11.51 8.32 3.40
CA LEU A 162 -11.86 8.17 1.99
C LEU A 162 -10.61 7.87 1.17
N SER A 163 -10.66 6.87 0.29
CA SER A 163 -9.66 6.68 -0.77
C SER A 163 -10.24 7.02 -2.15
N SER A 164 -9.40 7.46 -3.08
CA SER A 164 -9.78 7.62 -4.47
C SER A 164 -8.71 7.14 -5.43
N GLY A 165 -9.13 6.65 -6.60
CA GLY A 165 -8.30 6.38 -7.77
C GLY A 165 -8.83 7.21 -8.92
N LEU A 166 -8.26 8.41 -9.10
CA LEU A 166 -8.82 9.41 -10.00
C LEU A 166 -8.31 9.27 -11.44
N GLU A 167 -7.46 8.29 -11.69
CA GLU A 167 -7.01 7.90 -13.04
C GLU A 167 -7.74 6.66 -13.56
N TYR A 168 -8.51 5.99 -12.68
CA TYR A 168 -9.28 4.78 -12.96
C TYR A 168 -10.77 5.04 -13.14
N ASP A 169 -11.45 4.20 -13.92
CA ASP A 169 -12.90 4.14 -13.94
C ASP A 169 -13.42 3.65 -12.56
N PRO A 170 -14.49 4.22 -12.02
CA PRO A 170 -15.25 5.37 -12.49
C PRO A 170 -14.73 6.73 -12.00
N GLY A 171 -13.66 6.75 -11.21
CA GLY A 171 -13.11 7.95 -10.54
C GLY A 171 -12.67 9.05 -11.49
N ILE A 172 -12.11 8.70 -12.66
CA ILE A 172 -11.60 9.65 -13.66
C ILE A 172 -12.66 10.64 -14.17
N PHE A 173 -13.93 10.21 -14.19
CA PHE A 173 -15.07 11.05 -14.63
C PHE A 173 -15.62 11.95 -13.52
N SER A 174 -15.05 11.93 -12.30
CA SER A 174 -15.52 12.75 -11.20
C SER A 174 -15.04 14.20 -11.31
N ALA A 175 -15.93 15.14 -10.96
CA ALA A 175 -15.55 16.52 -10.76
C ALA A 175 -14.70 16.68 -9.49
N ARG A 176 -13.76 17.65 -9.46
CA ARG A 176 -12.97 17.98 -8.25
C ARG A 176 -13.86 18.33 -7.05
N SER A 177 -14.98 19.03 -7.30
CA SER A 177 -15.97 19.37 -6.27
C SER A 177 -16.64 18.15 -5.64
N GLU A 178 -16.89 17.08 -6.40
CA GLU A 178 -17.43 15.82 -5.89
C GLU A 178 -16.49 15.21 -4.86
N VAL A 179 -15.22 15.07 -5.21
CA VAL A 179 -14.19 14.51 -4.33
C VAL A 179 -14.00 15.34 -3.08
N LEU A 180 -13.95 16.68 -3.22
CA LEU A 180 -13.87 17.62 -2.10
C LEU A 180 -15.06 17.51 -1.15
N ASP A 181 -16.28 17.39 -1.67
CA ASP A 181 -17.49 17.27 -0.84
C ASP A 181 -17.50 15.93 -0.06
N LEU A 182 -17.02 14.85 -0.66
CA LEU A 182 -16.84 13.58 0.04
C LEU A 182 -15.71 13.66 1.07
N ALA A 183 -14.59 14.33 0.77
CA ALA A 183 -13.50 14.54 1.72
C ALA A 183 -13.97 15.31 2.96
N LYS A 184 -14.88 16.30 2.81
CA LYS A 184 -15.51 17.01 3.93
C LYS A 184 -16.34 16.08 4.83
N VAL A 185 -17.01 15.05 4.27
CA VAL A 185 -17.73 14.04 5.07
C VAL A 185 -16.74 13.19 5.88
N ALA A 186 -15.63 12.76 5.27
CA ALA A 186 -14.57 12.04 5.97
C ALA A 186 -13.97 12.91 7.09
N ALA A 187 -13.68 14.19 6.82
CA ALA A 187 -13.17 15.16 7.79
C ALA A 187 -14.10 15.34 9.00
N ALA A 188 -15.40 15.50 8.76
CA ALA A 188 -16.42 15.63 9.82
C ALA A 188 -16.47 14.42 10.75
N SER A 189 -16.01 13.27 10.28
CA SER A 189 -15.89 12.03 11.04
C SER A 189 -14.51 11.84 11.68
N GLY A 190 -13.58 12.80 11.56
CA GLY A 190 -12.19 12.66 12.01
C GLY A 190 -11.38 11.68 11.16
N GLY A 191 -11.77 11.48 9.90
CA GLY A 191 -11.08 10.63 8.95
C GLY A 191 -9.98 11.34 8.17
N ARG A 192 -9.42 10.63 7.21
CA ARG A 192 -8.30 11.01 6.34
C ARG A 192 -8.67 10.85 4.87
N TYR A 193 -7.84 11.36 3.98
CA TYR A 193 -7.98 11.16 2.55
C TYR A 193 -6.68 10.62 1.97
N ILE A 194 -6.77 9.59 1.13
CA ILE A 194 -5.64 9.04 0.37
C ILE A 194 -6.04 8.92 -1.10
N SER A 195 -5.12 9.19 -2.00
CA SER A 195 -5.45 9.20 -3.43
C SER A 195 -4.32 8.68 -4.31
N HIS A 196 -4.64 7.69 -5.17
CA HIS A 196 -4.06 7.65 -6.49
C HIS A 196 -4.55 8.91 -7.21
N VAL A 197 -3.64 9.81 -7.51
CA VAL A 197 -3.96 11.14 -8.02
C VAL A 197 -4.56 11.09 -9.43
N ARG A 198 -5.14 12.19 -9.90
CA ARG A 198 -5.90 12.25 -11.16
C ARG A 198 -5.05 12.03 -12.41
N SER A 199 -3.74 12.27 -12.32
CA SER A 199 -2.76 11.95 -13.35
C SER A 199 -1.39 11.77 -12.71
N GLU A 200 -0.73 10.66 -13.02
CA GLU A 200 0.68 10.42 -12.67
C GLU A 200 1.61 10.77 -13.83
N ASP A 201 1.05 11.25 -14.96
CA ASP A 201 1.73 11.58 -16.20
C ASP A 201 1.54 13.06 -16.63
N ARG A 202 0.82 13.31 -17.73
CA ARG A 202 0.72 14.64 -18.43
C ARG A 202 0.18 15.78 -17.57
N TYR A 203 -0.72 15.49 -16.63
CA TYR A 203 -1.37 16.48 -15.75
C TYR A 203 -0.94 16.34 -14.30
N PHE A 204 0.24 15.77 -14.06
CA PHE A 204 0.76 15.45 -12.74
C PHE A 204 0.74 16.63 -11.76
N TRP A 205 1.22 17.81 -12.21
CA TRP A 205 1.29 18.99 -11.34
C TRP A 205 -0.08 19.50 -10.91
N ASP A 206 -1.07 19.46 -11.81
CA ASP A 206 -2.46 19.81 -11.51
C ASP A 206 -3.11 18.79 -10.56
N ALA A 207 -2.73 17.51 -10.66
CA ALA A 207 -3.21 16.46 -9.79
C ALA A 207 -2.63 16.59 -8.37
N ILE A 208 -1.37 17.02 -8.24
CA ILE A 208 -0.76 17.34 -6.93
C ILE A 208 -1.43 18.59 -6.31
N ASP A 209 -1.73 19.62 -7.10
CA ASP A 209 -2.46 20.79 -6.60
C ASP A 209 -3.89 20.42 -6.14
N GLU A 210 -4.55 19.50 -6.82
CA GLU A 210 -5.88 18.99 -6.43
C GLU A 210 -5.87 18.37 -5.04
N ILE A 211 -4.93 17.47 -4.73
CA ILE A 211 -4.88 16.82 -3.40
C ILE A 211 -4.48 17.81 -2.31
N ILE A 212 -3.58 18.76 -2.58
CA ILE A 212 -3.23 19.85 -1.66
C ILE A 212 -4.47 20.71 -1.37
N THR A 213 -5.25 21.04 -2.40
CA THR A 213 -6.48 21.82 -2.26
C THR A 213 -7.52 21.05 -1.44
N ILE A 214 -7.69 19.76 -1.65
CA ILE A 214 -8.60 18.93 -0.83
C ILE A 214 -8.17 18.97 0.64
N GLY A 215 -6.88 18.79 0.95
CA GLY A 215 -6.37 18.87 2.32
C GLY A 215 -6.65 20.21 2.97
N ARG A 216 -6.41 21.29 2.26
CA ARG A 216 -6.64 22.68 2.72
C ARG A 216 -8.12 22.99 2.95
N GLU A 217 -8.98 22.67 1.97
CA GLU A 217 -10.40 23.04 1.99
C GLU A 217 -11.25 22.13 2.90
N ALA A 218 -10.95 20.84 2.93
CA ALA A 218 -11.65 19.89 3.80
C ALA A 218 -11.04 19.84 5.22
N LYS A 219 -9.84 20.40 5.44
CA LYS A 219 -9.14 20.44 6.73
C LYS A 219 -8.94 19.05 7.33
N LEU A 220 -8.46 18.11 6.53
CA LEU A 220 -8.15 16.75 6.96
C LEU A 220 -6.73 16.37 6.50
N PRO A 221 -6.08 15.39 7.17
CA PRO A 221 -4.84 14.83 6.68
C PRO A 221 -5.03 14.17 5.31
N VAL A 222 -4.11 14.43 4.38
CA VAL A 222 -4.12 13.85 3.03
C VAL A 222 -2.82 13.10 2.75
N GLN A 223 -2.88 12.04 1.96
CA GLN A 223 -1.72 11.26 1.54
C GLN A 223 -1.74 11.02 0.04
N VAL A 224 -0.64 11.34 -0.64
CA VAL A 224 -0.41 10.95 -2.03
C VAL A 224 -0.05 9.46 -2.05
N SER A 225 -0.88 8.64 -2.71
CA SER A 225 -0.61 7.22 -2.87
C SER A 225 0.61 6.98 -3.75
N HIS A 226 1.45 5.98 -3.39
CA HIS A 226 2.57 5.45 -4.19
C HIS A 226 3.28 6.51 -5.05
N VAL A 227 3.65 7.63 -4.41
CA VAL A 227 4.18 8.83 -5.07
C VAL A 227 5.32 8.50 -6.04
N LYS A 228 5.18 8.94 -7.28
CA LYS A 228 6.15 8.72 -8.34
C LYS A 228 6.09 9.83 -9.40
N LEU A 229 7.12 9.89 -10.24
CA LEU A 229 7.18 10.69 -11.47
C LEU A 229 7.15 9.70 -12.64
N ALA A 230 5.94 9.35 -13.10
CA ALA A 230 5.70 8.22 -14.01
C ALA A 230 5.75 8.60 -15.51
N MET A 231 6.50 9.64 -15.86
CA MET A 231 6.69 10.05 -17.24
C MET A 231 8.15 10.50 -17.46
N HIS A 232 8.78 10.13 -18.58
CA HIS A 232 10.18 10.41 -18.86
C HIS A 232 10.51 11.92 -18.77
N SER A 233 9.64 12.78 -19.27
CA SER A 233 9.82 14.24 -19.20
C SER A 233 9.64 14.83 -17.80
N LEU A 234 9.16 14.05 -16.82
CA LEU A 234 9.10 14.44 -15.40
C LEU A 234 10.35 14.00 -14.62
N TRP A 235 11.18 13.12 -15.16
CA TRP A 235 12.36 12.63 -14.45
C TRP A 235 13.33 13.77 -14.10
N GLY A 236 13.94 13.64 -12.93
CA GLY A 236 14.80 14.67 -12.35
C GLY A 236 14.04 15.81 -11.65
N GLN A 237 12.71 15.75 -11.56
CA GLN A 237 11.89 16.80 -10.94
C GLN A 237 11.41 16.46 -9.52
N ALA A 238 11.96 15.43 -8.87
CA ALA A 238 11.60 15.09 -7.48
C ALA A 238 11.74 16.29 -6.52
N ASP A 239 12.79 17.09 -6.66
CA ASP A 239 12.97 18.30 -5.82
C ASP A 239 11.89 19.36 -6.04
N ARG A 240 11.32 19.48 -7.24
CA ARG A 240 10.16 20.34 -7.49
C ARG A 240 8.92 19.83 -6.77
N LEU A 241 8.66 18.53 -6.84
CA LEU A 241 7.54 17.90 -6.15
C LEU A 241 7.68 18.09 -4.64
N LEU A 242 8.84 17.78 -4.09
CA LEU A 242 9.08 17.91 -2.63
C LEU A 242 8.92 19.35 -2.15
N ARG A 243 9.38 20.36 -2.91
CA ARG A 243 9.11 21.76 -2.58
C ARG A 243 7.62 22.08 -2.53
N MET A 244 6.81 21.63 -3.50
CA MET A 244 5.36 21.85 -3.50
C MET A 244 4.70 21.23 -2.24
N LEU A 245 5.10 20.01 -1.87
CA LEU A 245 4.59 19.33 -0.69
C LEU A 245 5.03 20.02 0.60
N ASP A 246 6.29 20.46 0.70
CA ASP A 246 6.82 21.18 1.87
C ASP A 246 6.19 22.57 2.03
N GLU A 247 5.95 23.30 0.93
CA GLU A 247 5.21 24.56 0.92
C GLU A 247 3.77 24.37 1.39
N ALA A 248 3.08 23.32 0.94
CA ALA A 248 1.75 22.97 1.42
C ALA A 248 1.75 22.66 2.91
N ARG A 249 2.73 21.91 3.42
CA ARG A 249 2.91 21.65 4.84
C ARG A 249 3.17 22.93 5.64
N ALA A 250 4.04 23.79 5.15
CA ALA A 250 4.33 25.08 5.76
C ALA A 250 3.07 25.98 5.83
N ALA A 251 2.15 25.84 4.87
CA ALA A 251 0.84 26.49 4.84
C ALA A 251 -0.23 25.80 5.71
N GLY A 252 0.14 24.75 6.47
CA GLY A 252 -0.74 24.08 7.44
C GLY A 252 -1.53 22.91 6.87
N VAL A 253 -1.25 22.44 5.65
CA VAL A 253 -1.84 21.22 5.10
C VAL A 253 -1.08 20.00 5.63
N ASP A 254 -1.75 19.08 6.32
CA ASP A 254 -1.14 17.82 6.76
C ASP A 254 -1.10 16.84 5.58
N ILE A 255 -0.12 17.05 4.68
CA ILE A 255 0.11 16.21 3.51
C ILE A 255 1.30 15.29 3.71
N THR A 256 1.13 14.02 3.36
CA THR A 256 2.13 12.95 3.40
C THR A 256 2.11 12.18 2.08
N ALA A 257 2.99 11.20 1.93
CA ALA A 257 2.97 10.27 0.80
C ALA A 257 3.32 8.85 1.25
N ASP A 258 2.94 7.86 0.48
CA ASP A 258 3.55 6.54 0.56
C ASP A 258 4.32 6.21 -0.72
N ILE A 259 5.25 5.25 -0.64
CA ILE A 259 6.17 4.91 -1.72
C ILE A 259 6.60 3.44 -1.63
N TYR A 260 6.72 2.79 -2.78
CA TYR A 260 7.35 1.47 -2.91
C TYR A 260 8.71 1.57 -3.64
N PRO A 261 9.68 0.69 -3.33
CA PRO A 261 11.06 0.84 -3.79
C PRO A 261 11.35 0.15 -5.13
N TYR A 262 10.48 0.35 -6.14
CA TYR A 262 10.64 -0.23 -7.48
C TYR A 262 10.50 0.87 -8.54
N LEU A 263 11.14 0.68 -9.71
CA LEU A 263 11.11 1.62 -10.82
C LEU A 263 10.00 1.36 -11.83
N TYR A 264 9.16 0.37 -11.53
CA TYR A 264 8.04 -0.04 -12.35
C TYR A 264 6.77 -0.17 -11.50
N TRP A 265 5.66 0.12 -12.12
CA TRP A 265 4.31 0.06 -11.58
C TRP A 265 3.54 -1.13 -12.17
N GLN A 266 2.43 -1.49 -11.57
CA GLN A 266 1.44 -2.43 -12.13
C GLN A 266 0.09 -1.74 -12.19
N SER A 267 -0.60 -1.90 -13.34
CA SER A 267 -1.97 -1.43 -13.55
C SER A 267 -2.61 -2.21 -14.71
N THR A 268 -3.69 -1.65 -15.27
CA THR A 268 -4.33 -2.12 -16.50
C THR A 268 -3.84 -1.35 -17.73
N LEU A 269 -3.98 -1.94 -18.93
CA LEU A 269 -3.64 -1.29 -20.19
C LEU A 269 -4.52 -0.04 -20.45
N THR A 270 -5.76 -0.05 -19.96
CA THR A 270 -6.72 1.04 -20.17
C THR A 270 -6.34 2.34 -19.48
N VAL A 271 -5.55 2.31 -18.37
CA VAL A 271 -5.09 3.50 -17.66
C VAL A 271 -4.21 4.39 -18.54
N LEU A 272 -3.50 3.80 -19.50
CA LEU A 272 -2.61 4.49 -20.42
C LEU A 272 -3.33 5.44 -21.40
N PHE A 273 -4.67 5.34 -21.49
CA PHE A 273 -5.53 6.13 -22.36
C PHE A 273 -6.55 6.94 -21.52
N PRO A 274 -6.16 8.05 -20.92
CA PRO A 274 -7.02 8.80 -19.99
C PRO A 274 -8.32 9.30 -20.63
N GLU A 275 -8.31 9.62 -21.93
CA GLU A 275 -9.51 10.01 -22.66
C GLU A 275 -10.44 8.83 -23.02
N ARG A 276 -10.02 7.56 -22.76
CA ARG A 276 -10.71 6.33 -23.13
C ARG A 276 -10.97 6.16 -24.63
N ASP A 277 -10.24 6.91 -25.46
CA ASP A 277 -10.19 6.70 -26.92
C ASP A 277 -9.10 5.67 -27.25
N PHE A 278 -9.42 4.40 -27.05
CA PHE A 278 -8.51 3.27 -27.20
C PHE A 278 -8.10 2.97 -28.65
N GLN A 279 -8.58 3.72 -29.63
CA GLN A 279 -8.18 3.63 -31.03
C GLN A 279 -7.29 4.82 -31.44
N ASN A 280 -6.97 5.69 -30.52
CA ASN A 280 -6.12 6.86 -30.76
C ASN A 280 -4.64 6.46 -30.85
N ARG A 281 -4.15 6.32 -32.07
CA ARG A 281 -2.74 5.96 -32.32
C ARG A 281 -1.75 6.98 -31.74
N ALA A 282 -2.07 8.28 -31.79
CA ALA A 282 -1.20 9.29 -31.22
C ALA A 282 -1.03 9.15 -29.70
N THR A 283 -2.10 8.71 -28.99
CA THR A 283 -2.00 8.36 -27.57
C THR A 283 -1.11 7.13 -27.36
N ALA A 284 -1.25 6.07 -28.18
CA ALA A 284 -0.38 4.90 -28.08
C ALA A 284 1.10 5.25 -28.32
N GLU A 285 1.40 6.08 -29.32
CA GLU A 285 2.75 6.56 -29.60
C GLU A 285 3.30 7.45 -28.48
N PHE A 286 2.47 8.28 -27.85
CA PHE A 286 2.85 9.07 -26.66
C PHE A 286 3.20 8.16 -25.49
N VAL A 287 2.37 7.17 -25.19
CA VAL A 287 2.60 6.20 -24.11
C VAL A 287 3.95 5.51 -24.27
N LEU A 288 4.24 5.01 -25.47
CA LEU A 288 5.47 4.24 -25.74
C LEU A 288 6.73 5.13 -25.80
N ARG A 289 6.59 6.42 -25.90
CA ARG A 289 7.70 7.39 -25.86
C ARG A 289 7.91 7.99 -24.48
N GLU A 290 6.83 8.33 -23.76
CA GLU A 290 6.89 9.14 -22.55
C GLU A 290 6.66 8.34 -21.27
N ILE A 291 5.86 7.24 -21.30
CA ILE A 291 5.48 6.53 -20.10
C ILE A 291 6.30 5.25 -19.94
N SER A 292 6.25 4.33 -20.92
CA SER A 292 7.04 3.10 -20.89
C SER A 292 7.29 2.60 -22.29
N THR A 293 8.53 2.22 -22.59
CA THR A 293 8.84 1.71 -23.93
C THR A 293 8.19 0.35 -24.19
N ALA A 294 8.09 -0.05 -25.44
CA ALA A 294 7.52 -1.36 -25.78
C ALA A 294 8.32 -2.54 -25.20
N ASP A 295 9.62 -2.38 -24.98
CA ASP A 295 10.48 -3.38 -24.34
C ASP A 295 10.33 -3.40 -22.81
N ASP A 296 9.88 -2.30 -22.21
CA ASP A 296 9.72 -2.14 -20.76
C ASP A 296 8.27 -2.30 -20.28
N LEU A 297 7.32 -2.50 -21.21
CA LEU A 297 5.91 -2.74 -20.90
C LEU A 297 5.65 -4.25 -20.94
N LEU A 298 5.60 -4.88 -19.78
CA LEU A 298 5.48 -6.33 -19.59
C LEU A 298 4.05 -6.72 -19.23
N LEU A 299 3.43 -7.66 -19.96
CA LEU A 299 2.15 -8.20 -19.55
C LEU A 299 2.31 -9.16 -18.36
N GLY A 300 1.71 -8.83 -17.23
CA GLY A 300 1.66 -9.70 -16.06
C GLY A 300 0.62 -10.82 -16.24
N ARG A 301 -0.54 -10.47 -16.81
CA ARG A 301 -1.64 -11.37 -17.17
C ARG A 301 -2.30 -10.89 -18.45
N PHE A 302 -2.89 -11.81 -19.20
CA PHE A 302 -3.73 -11.50 -20.34
C PHE A 302 -4.68 -12.69 -20.62
N ALA A 303 -5.90 -12.62 -20.11
CA ALA A 303 -6.86 -13.73 -20.19
C ALA A 303 -7.27 -14.10 -21.62
N PRO A 304 -7.40 -13.14 -22.58
CA PRO A 304 -7.71 -13.49 -23.98
C PRO A 304 -6.67 -14.40 -24.62
N GLU A 305 -5.37 -14.26 -24.27
CA GLU A 305 -4.28 -15.10 -24.74
C GLU A 305 -3.25 -15.29 -23.62
N PRO A 306 -3.43 -16.31 -22.75
CA PRO A 306 -2.59 -16.51 -21.55
C PRO A 306 -1.09 -16.69 -21.84
N SER A 307 -0.72 -17.09 -23.07
CA SER A 307 0.67 -17.25 -23.48
C SER A 307 1.44 -15.92 -23.58
N TYR A 308 0.75 -14.78 -23.52
CA TYR A 308 1.37 -13.45 -23.50
C TYR A 308 1.82 -13.03 -22.11
N ALA A 309 1.38 -13.69 -21.05
CA ALA A 309 1.88 -13.43 -19.70
C ALA A 309 3.40 -13.60 -19.62
N GLY A 310 4.09 -12.60 -19.08
CA GLY A 310 5.56 -12.57 -19.00
C GLY A 310 6.28 -12.12 -20.27
N LYS A 311 5.55 -11.71 -21.33
CA LYS A 311 6.14 -11.13 -22.54
C LYS A 311 6.02 -9.60 -22.53
N THR A 312 7.00 -8.95 -23.14
CA THR A 312 6.94 -7.51 -23.39
C THR A 312 6.03 -7.19 -24.58
N LEU A 313 5.54 -5.96 -24.64
CA LEU A 313 4.75 -5.48 -25.79
C LEU A 313 5.54 -5.61 -27.10
N ALA A 314 6.83 -5.35 -27.08
CA ALA A 314 7.71 -5.51 -28.26
C ALA A 314 7.79 -6.99 -28.72
N GLU A 315 7.84 -7.95 -27.79
CA GLU A 315 7.81 -9.38 -28.11
C GLU A 315 6.48 -9.79 -28.75
N ILE A 316 5.36 -9.31 -28.18
CA ILE A 316 4.02 -9.60 -28.71
C ILE A 316 3.83 -8.95 -30.08
N ALA A 317 4.28 -7.70 -30.28
CA ALA A 317 4.23 -7.04 -31.57
C ALA A 317 4.96 -7.82 -32.67
N ARG A 318 6.15 -8.35 -32.35
CA ARG A 318 6.91 -9.22 -33.26
C ARG A 318 6.17 -10.52 -33.57
N LEU A 319 5.57 -11.17 -32.56
CA LEU A 319 4.78 -12.38 -32.76
C LEU A 319 3.58 -12.16 -33.66
N ARG A 320 2.94 -10.99 -33.57
CA ARG A 320 1.77 -10.61 -34.36
C ARG A 320 2.13 -10.04 -35.75
N GLY A 321 3.39 -9.69 -35.98
CA GLY A 321 3.81 -9.01 -37.20
C GLY A 321 3.23 -7.59 -37.34
N THR A 322 2.98 -6.91 -36.21
CA THR A 322 2.42 -5.57 -36.11
C THR A 322 3.37 -4.61 -35.40
N ASP A 323 3.18 -3.29 -35.56
CA ASP A 323 3.97 -2.34 -34.78
C ASP A 323 3.47 -2.24 -33.33
N PRO A 324 4.31 -1.79 -32.39
CA PRO A 324 3.95 -1.70 -30.97
C PRO A 324 2.71 -0.84 -30.67
N PRO A 325 2.51 0.36 -31.25
CA PRO A 325 1.29 1.15 -31.05
C PRO A 325 0.01 0.42 -31.47
N ALA A 326 0.02 -0.22 -32.66
CA ALA A 326 -1.11 -1.00 -33.12
C ALA A 326 -1.37 -2.23 -32.23
N THR A 327 -0.30 -2.88 -31.76
CA THR A 327 -0.40 -4.01 -30.83
C THR A 327 -1.04 -3.58 -29.51
N LEU A 328 -0.60 -2.46 -28.92
CA LEU A 328 -1.15 -1.93 -27.66
C LEU A 328 -2.66 -1.68 -27.78
N MET A 329 -3.07 -0.99 -28.83
CA MET A 329 -4.50 -0.71 -29.09
C MET A 329 -5.31 -2.00 -29.28
N ALA A 330 -4.77 -2.99 -29.99
CA ALA A 330 -5.44 -4.27 -30.22
C ALA A 330 -5.60 -5.06 -28.90
N LEU A 331 -4.57 -5.13 -28.06
CA LEU A 331 -4.63 -5.80 -26.76
C LEU A 331 -5.71 -5.19 -25.86
N ILE A 332 -5.83 -3.86 -25.82
CA ILE A 332 -6.90 -3.19 -25.07
C ILE A 332 -8.28 -3.61 -25.57
N GLN A 333 -8.49 -3.61 -26.89
CA GLN A 333 -9.77 -4.02 -27.47
C GLN A 333 -10.12 -5.49 -27.17
N GLU A 334 -9.13 -6.37 -27.23
CA GLU A 334 -9.30 -7.79 -26.91
C GLU A 334 -9.63 -8.00 -25.43
N ALA A 335 -8.95 -7.27 -24.52
CA ALA A 335 -9.24 -7.32 -23.09
C ALA A 335 -10.66 -6.84 -22.78
N LEU A 336 -11.08 -5.69 -23.32
CA LEU A 336 -12.41 -5.16 -23.14
C LEU A 336 -13.52 -6.07 -23.72
N ALA A 337 -13.26 -6.71 -24.86
CA ALA A 337 -14.20 -7.66 -25.45
C ALA A 337 -14.31 -8.93 -24.59
N PHE A 338 -13.21 -9.39 -24.02
CA PHE A 338 -13.19 -10.55 -23.12
C PHE A 338 -13.96 -10.24 -21.82
N GLU A 339 -13.69 -9.10 -21.18
CA GLU A 339 -14.38 -8.63 -19.98
C GLU A 339 -15.90 -8.53 -20.19
N ALA A 340 -16.33 -7.97 -21.32
CA ALA A 340 -17.74 -7.87 -21.67
C ALA A 340 -18.43 -9.25 -21.80
N ALA A 341 -17.69 -10.28 -22.24
CA ALA A 341 -18.17 -11.65 -22.39
C ALA A 341 -18.07 -12.48 -21.09
N HIS A 342 -17.21 -12.10 -20.14
CA HIS A 342 -16.87 -12.85 -18.91
C HIS A 342 -17.01 -11.94 -17.68
N LYS A 343 -18.23 -11.46 -17.40
CA LYS A 343 -18.51 -10.45 -16.36
C LYS A 343 -18.14 -10.84 -14.92
N ASP A 344 -17.88 -12.11 -14.67
CA ASP A 344 -17.47 -12.62 -13.34
C ASP A 344 -15.94 -12.70 -13.18
N ASP A 345 -15.15 -12.36 -14.22
CA ASP A 345 -13.69 -12.35 -14.17
C ASP A 345 -13.19 -10.90 -14.02
N ASP A 346 -12.86 -10.52 -12.79
CA ASP A 346 -12.39 -9.17 -12.45
C ASP A 346 -10.89 -8.95 -12.73
N ASP A 347 -10.13 -10.01 -13.15
CA ASP A 347 -8.68 -9.97 -13.36
C ASP A 347 -8.33 -10.39 -14.80
N VAL A 348 -8.85 -9.66 -15.79
CA VAL A 348 -8.71 -9.98 -17.22
C VAL A 348 -7.29 -9.71 -17.73
N GLU A 349 -6.68 -8.59 -17.32
CA GLU A 349 -5.32 -8.25 -17.74
C GLU A 349 -4.59 -7.42 -16.69
N SER A 350 -3.27 -7.53 -16.69
CA SER A 350 -2.39 -6.64 -15.94
C SER A 350 -1.12 -6.36 -16.71
N VAL A 351 -0.58 -5.16 -16.53
CA VAL A 351 0.64 -4.70 -17.15
C VAL A 351 1.60 -4.12 -16.10
N ILE A 352 2.89 -4.40 -16.27
CA ILE A 352 3.98 -3.82 -15.48
C ILE A 352 4.76 -2.90 -16.41
N GLY A 353 4.80 -1.60 -16.08
CA GLY A 353 5.49 -0.58 -16.86
C GLY A 353 6.67 0.03 -16.10
N THR A 354 7.84 0.07 -16.72
CA THR A 354 9.00 0.78 -16.17
C THR A 354 8.94 2.23 -16.61
N SER A 355 8.72 3.14 -15.65
CA SER A 355 8.59 4.57 -15.96
C SER A 355 9.07 5.50 -14.85
N MET A 356 9.95 5.03 -13.96
CA MET A 356 10.51 5.83 -12.87
C MET A 356 12.02 5.82 -12.91
N SER A 357 12.65 6.90 -12.43
CA SER A 357 14.10 7.00 -12.32
C SER A 357 14.59 6.68 -10.91
N GLU A 358 15.72 5.99 -10.78
CA GLU A 358 16.34 5.67 -9.47
C GLU A 358 16.66 6.94 -8.65
N PRO A 359 17.23 8.02 -9.23
CA PRO A 359 17.51 9.25 -8.49
C PRO A 359 16.25 9.91 -7.90
N ASP A 360 15.14 9.94 -8.65
CA ASP A 360 13.88 10.51 -8.15
C ASP A 360 13.31 9.63 -7.03
N LEU A 361 13.31 8.31 -7.21
CA LEU A 361 12.85 7.37 -6.18
C LEU A 361 13.65 7.55 -4.88
N GLU A 362 14.98 7.69 -4.93
CA GLU A 362 15.81 7.93 -3.76
C GLU A 362 15.47 9.25 -3.07
N ARG A 363 15.25 10.32 -3.84
CA ARG A 363 14.84 11.63 -3.30
C ARG A 363 13.48 11.55 -2.60
N LEU A 364 12.50 10.89 -3.22
CA LEU A 364 11.16 10.71 -2.65
C LEU A 364 11.19 9.80 -1.41
N LEU A 365 11.95 8.71 -1.46
CA LEU A 365 12.14 7.80 -0.32
C LEU A 365 12.80 8.51 0.88
N ALA A 366 13.72 9.43 0.63
CA ALA A 366 14.38 10.21 1.67
C ALA A 366 13.48 11.29 2.30
N TRP A 367 12.38 11.69 1.66
CA TRP A 367 11.49 12.73 2.20
C TRP A 367 10.93 12.32 3.57
N PRO A 368 11.05 13.17 4.63
CA PRO A 368 10.73 12.77 6.01
C PRO A 368 9.28 12.35 6.25
N TYR A 369 8.37 12.73 5.35
CA TYR A 369 6.95 12.48 5.45
C TYR A 369 6.44 11.40 4.48
N ALA A 370 7.34 10.74 3.75
CA ALA A 370 7.01 9.55 2.98
C ALA A 370 7.16 8.30 3.85
N ASN A 371 6.10 7.50 3.94
CA ASN A 371 6.16 6.16 4.54
C ASN A 371 6.23 5.08 3.44
N ILE A 372 6.51 3.85 3.83
CA ILE A 372 6.66 2.73 2.90
C ILE A 372 5.32 2.01 2.75
N CYS A 373 5.02 1.62 1.51
CA CYS A 373 3.87 0.76 1.18
C CYS A 373 4.30 -0.33 0.20
N THR A 374 3.50 -1.38 0.06
CA THR A 374 3.71 -2.38 -1.00
C THR A 374 2.99 -2.00 -2.28
N ASP A 375 1.82 -1.42 -2.20
CA ASP A 375 0.88 -1.28 -3.31
C ASP A 375 0.67 -2.65 -4.00
N GLY A 376 0.72 -3.71 -3.18
CA GLY A 376 0.78 -5.11 -3.60
C GLY A 376 -0.43 -5.92 -3.18
N GLU A 377 -0.61 -7.04 -3.86
CA GLU A 377 -1.59 -8.08 -3.56
C GLU A 377 -0.93 -9.22 -2.77
N LEU A 378 -1.71 -10.11 -2.16
CA LEU A 378 -1.19 -11.25 -1.40
C LEU A 378 -0.67 -12.39 -2.29
N ASP A 379 -1.11 -12.44 -3.55
CA ASP A 379 -0.71 -13.43 -4.57
C ASP A 379 -0.37 -12.78 -5.92
N GLY A 380 -0.14 -11.46 -5.93
CA GLY A 380 0.09 -10.65 -7.12
C GLY A 380 1.33 -11.02 -7.94
N ARG A 381 1.39 -10.49 -9.15
CA ARG A 381 2.47 -10.74 -10.11
C ARG A 381 3.55 -9.66 -10.12
N HIS A 382 3.37 -8.58 -9.39
CA HIS A 382 4.41 -7.58 -9.20
C HIS A 382 5.26 -7.92 -7.97
N PRO A 383 6.60 -7.89 -8.05
CA PRO A 383 7.48 -8.26 -6.93
C PRO A 383 7.33 -7.37 -5.70
N ARG A 384 6.68 -6.19 -5.81
CA ARG A 384 6.43 -5.29 -4.68
C ARG A 384 5.59 -5.96 -3.58
N GLY A 385 4.69 -6.88 -3.93
CA GLY A 385 3.88 -7.63 -2.97
C GLY A 385 4.69 -8.53 -2.04
N PHE A 386 5.89 -8.99 -2.44
CA PHE A 386 6.74 -9.91 -1.67
C PHE A 386 8.10 -9.33 -1.26
N GLY A 387 8.53 -8.18 -1.81
CA GLY A 387 9.91 -7.72 -1.66
C GLY A 387 10.09 -6.31 -1.11
N THR A 388 9.05 -5.49 -1.01
CA THR A 388 9.15 -4.05 -0.71
C THR A 388 9.96 -3.74 0.55
N TYR A 389 9.57 -4.25 1.71
CA TYR A 389 10.20 -3.91 2.99
C TYR A 389 11.64 -4.42 3.09
N PRO A 390 11.93 -5.69 2.72
CA PRO A 390 13.30 -6.19 2.64
C PRO A 390 14.17 -5.44 1.63
N ARG A 391 13.61 -4.99 0.49
CA ARG A 391 14.33 -4.19 -0.50
C ARG A 391 14.74 -2.82 0.06
N VAL A 392 13.86 -2.14 0.80
CA VAL A 392 14.24 -0.90 1.48
C VAL A 392 15.40 -1.15 2.45
N LEU A 393 15.30 -2.18 3.30
CA LEU A 393 16.35 -2.50 4.29
C LEU A 393 17.66 -2.96 3.65
N GLY A 394 17.60 -3.80 2.61
CA GLY A 394 18.79 -4.32 1.93
C GLY A 394 19.40 -3.29 0.98
N ARG A 395 18.63 -2.86 -0.03
CA ARG A 395 19.13 -2.00 -1.11
C ARG A 395 19.29 -0.55 -0.66
N TYR A 396 18.24 0.09 -0.12
CA TYR A 396 18.27 1.54 0.12
C TYR A 396 18.88 1.94 1.44
N VAL A 397 18.91 1.05 2.45
CA VAL A 397 19.62 1.28 3.71
C VAL A 397 21.06 0.77 3.64
N ARG A 398 21.25 -0.55 3.47
CA ARG A 398 22.56 -1.19 3.59
C ARG A 398 23.49 -0.87 2.42
N GLU A 399 23.01 -1.00 1.17
CA GLU A 399 23.86 -0.88 -0.01
C GLU A 399 23.99 0.58 -0.48
N ARG A 400 22.86 1.28 -0.70
CA ARG A 400 22.82 2.62 -1.27
C ARG A 400 22.90 3.74 -0.23
N LYS A 401 22.61 3.45 1.05
CA LYS A 401 22.67 4.41 2.18
C LYS A 401 21.81 5.67 1.98
N VAL A 402 20.66 5.51 1.36
CA VAL A 402 19.71 6.61 1.11
C VAL A 402 19.12 7.14 2.41
N VAL A 403 18.78 6.24 3.33
CA VAL A 403 18.31 6.55 4.69
C VAL A 403 19.00 5.66 5.71
N SER A 404 19.05 6.11 6.98
CA SER A 404 19.55 5.26 8.08
C SER A 404 18.59 4.10 8.37
N LEU A 405 19.07 3.05 9.04
CA LEU A 405 18.22 1.93 9.42
C LEU A 405 17.09 2.37 10.38
N GLU A 406 17.39 3.27 11.32
CA GLU A 406 16.41 3.83 12.25
C GLU A 406 15.32 4.63 11.52
N GLU A 407 15.71 5.42 10.53
CA GLU A 407 14.75 6.20 9.73
C GLU A 407 13.88 5.28 8.84
N ALA A 408 14.46 4.25 8.22
CA ALA A 408 13.71 3.27 7.45
C ALA A 408 12.68 2.55 8.34
N VAL A 409 13.08 2.10 9.54
CA VAL A 409 12.14 1.48 10.50
C VAL A 409 11.06 2.49 10.91
N ARG A 410 11.40 3.76 11.18
CA ARG A 410 10.39 4.80 11.49
C ARG A 410 9.37 4.95 10.36
N LYS A 411 9.83 5.01 9.10
CA LYS A 411 8.97 5.12 7.91
C LYS A 411 8.04 3.91 7.71
N MET A 412 8.51 2.74 8.11
CA MET A 412 7.78 1.47 8.02
C MET A 412 6.81 1.24 9.19
N THR A 413 6.92 2.01 10.28
CA THR A 413 6.25 1.71 11.55
C THR A 413 5.61 2.96 12.17
N GLY A 414 6.34 3.75 12.95
CA GLY A 414 5.80 4.90 13.69
C GLY A 414 5.22 5.99 12.79
N LEU A 415 5.89 6.33 11.69
CA LEU A 415 5.37 7.27 10.69
C LEU A 415 4.15 6.70 9.97
N ALA A 416 4.22 5.43 9.53
CA ALA A 416 3.11 4.75 8.88
C ALA A 416 1.87 4.73 9.78
N ALA A 417 2.01 4.35 11.06
CA ALA A 417 0.92 4.37 12.04
C ALA A 417 0.32 5.77 12.20
N HIS A 418 1.18 6.80 12.31
CA HIS A 418 0.73 8.20 12.41
C HIS A 418 -0.06 8.63 11.18
N ASN A 419 0.47 8.36 9.98
CA ASN A 419 -0.13 8.80 8.71
C ASN A 419 -1.51 8.16 8.46
N VAL A 420 -1.75 6.94 8.93
CA VAL A 420 -3.06 6.28 8.81
C VAL A 420 -3.93 6.37 10.06
N GLY A 421 -3.42 7.01 11.14
CA GLY A 421 -4.16 7.27 12.37
C GLY A 421 -4.35 6.05 13.28
N LEU A 422 -3.44 5.08 13.23
CA LEU A 422 -3.43 3.95 14.15
C LEU A 422 -2.77 4.34 15.49
N ARG A 423 -3.36 3.92 16.60
CA ARG A 423 -2.83 4.14 17.95
C ARG A 423 -2.26 2.87 18.53
N ASP A 424 -1.25 3.03 19.42
CA ASP A 424 -0.60 1.94 20.15
C ASP A 424 0.02 0.84 19.28
N ARG A 425 0.28 1.13 17.99
CA ARG A 425 1.01 0.29 17.04
C ARG A 425 2.17 1.08 16.42
N GLY A 426 3.11 0.39 15.81
CA GLY A 426 4.27 1.01 15.16
C GLY A 426 5.35 1.51 16.12
N ALA A 427 5.31 1.14 17.40
CA ALA A 427 6.33 1.50 18.37
C ALA A 427 6.60 0.40 19.40
N ILE A 428 7.88 0.20 19.80
CA ILE A 428 8.26 -0.65 20.93
C ILE A 428 8.29 0.21 22.19
N ARG A 429 7.19 0.24 22.92
CA ARG A 429 7.04 0.90 24.21
C ARG A 429 6.04 0.16 25.10
N PRO A 430 6.12 0.33 26.45
CA PRO A 430 5.10 -0.19 27.33
C PRO A 430 3.68 0.31 26.93
N GLY A 431 2.72 -0.59 26.94
CA GLY A 431 1.33 -0.35 26.55
C GLY A 431 1.04 -0.54 25.05
N ALA A 432 2.04 -0.55 24.18
CA ALA A 432 1.84 -0.82 22.75
C ALA A 432 1.45 -2.29 22.50
N PHE A 433 0.74 -2.54 21.40
CA PHE A 433 0.49 -3.91 20.95
C PHE A 433 1.82 -4.60 20.58
N ALA A 434 1.88 -5.89 20.87
CA ALA A 434 3.05 -6.71 20.59
C ALA A 434 3.05 -7.20 19.14
N ASP A 435 3.05 -6.24 18.20
CA ASP A 435 3.36 -6.46 16.80
C ASP A 435 4.84 -6.13 16.63
N VAL A 436 5.68 -7.14 16.46
CA VAL A 436 7.13 -6.97 16.37
C VAL A 436 7.74 -7.89 15.33
N VAL A 437 8.85 -7.44 14.74
CA VAL A 437 9.65 -8.21 13.78
C VAL A 437 11.09 -8.33 14.26
N LEU A 438 11.63 -9.54 14.17
CA LEU A 438 13.04 -9.85 14.37
C LEU A 438 13.69 -10.14 13.02
N PHE A 439 14.72 -9.38 12.67
CA PHE A 439 15.42 -9.53 11.40
C PHE A 439 16.92 -9.33 11.51
N ASP A 440 17.66 -9.89 10.56
CA ASP A 440 19.09 -9.71 10.42
C ASP A 440 19.39 -8.55 9.45
N PRO A 441 19.90 -7.41 9.93
CA PRO A 441 20.20 -6.25 9.08
C PRO A 441 21.34 -6.51 8.09
N ALA A 442 22.17 -7.54 8.31
CA ALA A 442 23.28 -7.88 7.41
C ALA A 442 22.80 -8.69 6.18
N THR A 443 21.71 -9.46 6.32
CA THR A 443 21.26 -10.39 5.28
C THR A 443 19.88 -10.09 4.69
N VAL A 444 19.12 -9.19 5.34
CA VAL A 444 17.78 -8.84 4.84
C VAL A 444 17.85 -8.22 3.45
N ILE A 445 17.11 -8.85 2.51
CA ILE A 445 17.01 -8.42 1.11
C ILE A 445 15.80 -9.06 0.43
N ASP A 446 15.23 -8.40 -0.58
CA ASP A 446 14.24 -8.97 -1.48
C ASP A 446 14.86 -10.01 -2.43
N ARG A 447 14.03 -10.94 -2.89
CA ARG A 447 14.36 -11.92 -3.93
C ARG A 447 13.34 -11.94 -5.06
N ALA A 448 12.19 -11.29 -4.83
CA ALA A 448 11.13 -11.21 -5.81
C ALA A 448 11.56 -10.42 -7.04
N THR A 449 11.21 -10.92 -8.22
CA THR A 449 11.50 -10.32 -9.53
C THR A 449 10.25 -10.40 -10.40
N THR A 450 10.23 -9.73 -11.54
CA THR A 450 9.11 -9.84 -12.49
C THR A 450 8.96 -11.26 -13.09
N ARG A 451 10.00 -12.09 -13.01
CA ARG A 451 9.96 -13.50 -13.45
C ARG A 451 9.56 -14.47 -12.34
N ASP A 452 9.89 -14.13 -11.09
CA ASP A 452 9.53 -14.87 -9.86
C ASP A 452 9.01 -13.89 -8.82
N PRO A 453 7.77 -13.37 -9.00
CA PRO A 453 7.26 -12.25 -8.21
C PRO A 453 6.94 -12.62 -6.77
N GLN A 454 6.79 -13.92 -6.47
CA GLN A 454 6.44 -14.43 -5.14
C GLN A 454 7.63 -15.03 -4.40
N ALA A 455 8.85 -14.83 -4.89
CA ALA A 455 10.06 -15.27 -4.20
C ALA A 455 10.19 -14.59 -2.83
N ARG A 456 10.24 -15.40 -1.78
CA ARG A 456 10.30 -14.92 -0.39
C ARG A 456 11.62 -14.22 -0.11
N ALA A 457 11.55 -13.12 0.63
CA ALA A 457 12.70 -12.35 1.08
C ALA A 457 13.64 -13.18 2.00
N ALA A 458 14.88 -12.74 2.10
CA ALA A 458 15.83 -13.25 3.10
C ALA A 458 15.89 -12.33 4.31
N GLY A 459 16.39 -12.83 5.45
CA GLY A 459 16.78 -12.07 6.63
C GLY A 459 15.66 -11.79 7.64
N ILE A 460 14.38 -11.98 7.32
CA ILE A 460 13.29 -11.95 8.31
C ILE A 460 13.30 -13.27 9.07
N GLN A 461 13.49 -13.19 10.39
CA GLN A 461 13.67 -14.38 11.23
C GLN A 461 12.38 -14.80 11.93
N ARG A 462 11.65 -13.82 12.49
CA ARG A 462 10.41 -14.09 13.22
C ARG A 462 9.51 -12.85 13.24
N VAL A 463 8.20 -13.08 13.16
CA VAL A 463 7.17 -12.03 13.23
C VAL A 463 6.11 -12.41 14.23
N TRP A 464 5.75 -11.47 15.10
CA TRP A 464 4.64 -11.58 16.04
C TRP A 464 3.56 -10.56 15.69
N VAL A 465 2.32 -10.99 15.74
CA VAL A 465 1.12 -10.14 15.62
C VAL A 465 0.30 -10.33 16.88
N ASN A 466 -0.04 -9.23 17.55
CA ASN A 466 -0.77 -9.26 18.81
C ASN A 466 -0.19 -10.27 19.82
N GLY A 467 1.17 -10.34 19.90
CA GLY A 467 1.90 -11.23 20.80
C GLY A 467 2.03 -12.69 20.36
N ALA A 468 1.40 -13.10 19.27
CA ALA A 468 1.48 -14.46 18.74
C ALA A 468 2.43 -14.56 17.55
N VAL A 469 3.29 -15.58 17.52
CA VAL A 469 4.18 -15.84 16.37
C VAL A 469 3.31 -16.22 15.16
N VAL A 470 3.47 -15.50 14.05
CA VAL A 470 2.80 -15.76 12.76
C VAL A 470 3.75 -16.26 11.70
N TYR A 471 5.04 -15.92 11.79
CA TYR A 471 6.09 -16.34 10.85
C TYR A 471 7.38 -16.63 11.61
N GLU A 472 8.04 -17.72 11.29
CA GLU A 472 9.31 -18.14 11.88
C GLU A 472 10.06 -19.09 10.95
N ALA A 473 11.39 -18.95 10.89
CA ALA A 473 12.27 -19.85 10.14
C ALA A 473 11.87 -20.05 8.66
N GLY A 474 11.36 -19.01 8.04
CA GLY A 474 10.99 -19.03 6.63
C GLY A 474 9.59 -19.59 6.33
N ALA A 475 8.77 -19.87 7.35
CA ALA A 475 7.43 -20.44 7.17
C ALA A 475 6.36 -19.73 8.02
N PRO A 476 5.10 -19.67 7.55
CA PRO A 476 3.98 -19.24 8.37
C PRO A 476 3.68 -20.27 9.47
N SER A 477 3.27 -19.79 10.65
CA SER A 477 2.95 -20.68 11.79
C SER A 477 1.56 -21.29 11.73
N GLY A 478 0.71 -20.84 10.81
CA GLY A 478 -0.71 -21.21 10.73
C GLY A 478 -1.62 -20.46 11.74
N ARG A 479 -1.05 -19.65 12.66
CA ARG A 479 -1.83 -18.84 13.61
C ARG A 479 -2.39 -17.60 12.93
N ARG A 480 -3.62 -17.22 13.32
CA ARG A 480 -4.35 -16.07 12.75
C ARG A 480 -4.81 -15.11 13.86
N PRO A 481 -3.88 -14.43 14.55
CA PRO A 481 -4.19 -13.52 15.66
C PRO A 481 -4.58 -12.10 15.20
N GLY A 482 -4.62 -11.85 13.91
CA GLY A 482 -4.93 -10.55 13.31
C GLY A 482 -6.32 -10.04 13.71
N ARG A 483 -6.51 -8.74 13.61
CA ARG A 483 -7.74 -8.05 14.02
C ARG A 483 -8.17 -7.06 12.93
N ALA A 484 -9.49 -6.87 12.82
CA ALA A 484 -10.05 -5.72 12.12
C ALA A 484 -9.77 -4.45 12.93
N LEU A 485 -8.98 -3.53 12.34
CA LEU A 485 -8.65 -2.25 12.97
C LEU A 485 -9.59 -1.17 12.44
N ARG A 486 -10.46 -0.69 13.30
CA ARG A 486 -11.43 0.36 12.98
C ARG A 486 -10.93 1.70 13.46
N ARG A 487 -11.26 2.75 12.73
CA ARG A 487 -11.00 4.12 13.18
C ARG A 487 -11.63 4.35 14.56
N GLU A 488 -10.83 4.85 15.49
CA GLU A 488 -11.35 5.23 16.80
C GLU A 488 -12.19 6.51 16.68
N THR A 489 -13.41 6.44 17.15
CA THR A 489 -14.22 7.65 17.31
C THR A 489 -13.69 8.42 18.52
N THR A 490 -13.26 9.66 18.32
CA THR A 490 -13.04 10.58 19.45
C THR A 490 -14.36 10.71 20.23
N ARG A 491 -14.35 10.20 21.48
CA ARG A 491 -15.45 10.43 22.40
C ARG A 491 -15.44 11.86 22.88
#